data_e55da531460617c5f74b61080a962a22
#
_entry.id   e55da531460617c5f74b61080a962a22
#
_cell.length_a   1.000
_cell.length_b   1.000
_cell.length_c   1.000
_cell.angle_alpha   90.00
_cell.angle_beta   90.00
_cell.angle_gamma   90.00
#
_symmetry.space_group_name_H-M   'P 1'
#
loop_
_entity.id
_entity.type
_entity.pdbx_description
1 polymer ?
#
loop_
_entity_poly.entity_id
_entity_poly.type
_entity_poly.pdbx_seq_one_letter_code
_entity_poly.pdbx_strand_id
1 'polypeptide(L)'
;ADFDFMKDDIADLVRESQEGLDRVKKIVSNLKDFSHVDEAEWQDADLNAGIDSTLSVAWHELKYKAEVRREYSELPRVPCMPAQINQVILNLLVNAAHAIEERGVVSIRTGHDGQQAWIEISDTGKGMAPETLKRIFEPFYTTKPVGKGTGLGLSLSYDIVKKHGGQIEVSSEPGRGSTFRIVLPLKRAAA
;
A
#
# COMPACT_ATOMS: atom_id res chain seq x y z
N ALA A 1 2.48 42.81 -22.31
CA ALA A 1 1.24 42.07 -22.02
C ALA A 1 1.22 40.69 -22.72
N ASP A 2 1.37 40.60 -24.07
CA ASP A 2 1.34 39.31 -24.80
C ASP A 2 2.55 38.40 -24.50
N PHE A 3 3.71 38.98 -24.29
CA PHE A 3 4.95 38.21 -24.04
C PHE A 3 4.96 37.56 -22.65
N ASP A 4 4.45 38.26 -21.66
CA ASP A 4 4.34 37.73 -20.29
C ASP A 4 3.28 36.58 -20.22
N PHE A 5 2.17 36.76 -20.93
CA PHE A 5 1.14 35.71 -21.05
C PHE A 5 1.68 34.44 -21.73
N MET A 6 2.44 34.59 -22.84
CA MET A 6 3.06 33.44 -23.51
C MET A 6 4.12 32.75 -22.63
N LYS A 7 4.84 33.50 -21.80
CA LYS A 7 5.84 32.92 -20.90
C LYS A 7 5.21 32.09 -19.79
N ASP A 8 4.09 32.54 -19.23
CA ASP A 8 3.33 31.83 -18.22
C ASP A 8 2.67 30.58 -18.83
N ASP A 9 2.13 30.68 -20.05
CA ASP A 9 1.52 29.54 -20.76
C ASP A 9 2.55 28.44 -21.09
N ILE A 10 3.77 28.81 -21.50
CA ILE A 10 4.88 27.90 -21.74
C ILE A 10 5.32 27.22 -20.41
N ALA A 11 5.40 27.98 -19.32
CA ALA A 11 5.75 27.44 -18.02
C ALA A 11 4.70 26.42 -17.53
N ASP A 12 3.43 26.71 -17.74
CA ASP A 12 2.33 25.78 -17.40
C ASP A 12 2.36 24.53 -18.27
N LEU A 13 2.58 24.64 -19.59
CA LEU A 13 2.74 23.52 -20.51
C LEU A 13 3.93 22.61 -20.12
N VAL A 14 5.06 23.20 -19.74
CA VAL A 14 6.24 22.43 -19.28
C VAL A 14 5.93 21.71 -17.99
N ARG A 15 5.25 22.36 -17.04
CA ARG A 15 4.83 21.75 -15.76
C ARG A 15 3.88 20.59 -16.00
N GLU A 16 2.84 20.75 -16.81
CA GLU A 16 1.89 19.69 -17.16
C GLU A 16 2.57 18.52 -17.87
N SER A 17 3.53 18.79 -18.73
CA SER A 17 4.33 17.76 -19.42
C SER A 17 5.20 16.98 -18.44
N GLN A 18 5.84 17.65 -17.48
CA GLN A 18 6.63 17.01 -16.43
C GLN A 18 5.76 16.14 -15.52
N GLU A 19 4.59 16.64 -15.10
CA GLU A 19 3.62 15.86 -14.33
C GLU A 19 3.14 14.62 -15.10
N GLY A 20 2.92 14.74 -16.40
CA GLY A 20 2.59 13.64 -17.30
C GLY A 20 3.69 12.58 -17.39
N LEU A 21 4.94 13.01 -17.55
CA LEU A 21 6.12 12.13 -17.58
C LEU A 21 6.34 11.41 -16.25
N ASP A 22 6.21 12.10 -15.13
CA ASP A 22 6.32 11.50 -13.80
C ASP A 22 5.23 10.45 -13.56
N ARG A 23 4.03 10.68 -14.10
CA ARG A 23 2.94 9.69 -14.09
C ARG A 23 3.30 8.44 -14.88
N VAL A 24 3.78 8.60 -16.12
CA VAL A 24 4.22 7.48 -16.96
C VAL A 24 5.35 6.71 -16.28
N LYS A 25 6.35 7.41 -15.74
CA LYS A 25 7.45 6.81 -14.97
C LYS A 25 6.94 5.98 -13.79
N LYS A 26 5.95 6.48 -13.05
CA LYS A 26 5.35 5.79 -11.92
C LYS A 26 4.54 4.56 -12.34
N ILE A 27 3.82 4.63 -13.46
CA ILE A 27 3.10 3.50 -14.05
C ILE A 27 4.10 2.43 -14.53
N VAL A 28 5.16 2.82 -15.24
CA VAL A 28 6.21 1.91 -15.72
C VAL A 28 6.95 1.25 -14.56
N SER A 29 7.26 2.01 -13.48
CA SER A 29 7.85 1.43 -12.27
C SER A 29 6.95 0.39 -11.64
N ASN A 30 5.66 0.70 -11.48
CA ASN A 30 4.68 -0.25 -10.91
C ASN A 30 4.50 -1.49 -11.80
N LEU A 31 4.53 -1.34 -13.14
CA LEU A 31 4.50 -2.46 -14.08
C LEU A 31 5.78 -3.29 -14.04
N LYS A 32 6.93 -2.64 -13.85
CA LYS A 32 8.21 -3.33 -13.66
C LYS A 32 8.23 -4.11 -12.35
N ASP A 33 7.72 -3.52 -11.27
CA ASP A 33 7.54 -4.19 -9.98
C ASP A 33 6.61 -5.40 -10.11
N PHE A 34 5.56 -5.28 -10.94
CA PHE A 34 4.66 -6.39 -11.31
C PHE A 34 5.40 -7.50 -12.10
N SER A 35 6.31 -7.14 -13.00
CA SER A 35 7.10 -8.10 -13.80
C SER A 35 8.22 -8.79 -13.00
N HIS A 36 8.81 -8.12 -12.01
CA HIS A 36 9.84 -8.70 -11.14
C HIS A 36 9.27 -9.52 -9.97
N VAL A 37 7.94 -9.57 -9.82
CA VAL A 37 7.26 -10.43 -8.85
C VAL A 37 7.65 -11.91 -9.01
N ASP A 38 8.11 -12.33 -10.19
CA ASP A 38 8.45 -13.73 -10.47
C ASP A 38 9.89 -14.15 -10.10
N GLU A 39 10.81 -13.20 -9.84
CA GLU A 39 12.20 -13.51 -9.46
C GLU A 39 12.42 -13.62 -7.94
N ALA A 40 11.41 -13.33 -7.13
CA ALA A 40 11.51 -13.37 -5.68
C ALA A 40 11.48 -14.83 -5.17
N GLU A 41 12.47 -15.19 -4.35
CA GLU A 41 12.57 -16.53 -3.76
C GLU A 41 11.71 -16.68 -2.50
N TRP A 42 11.14 -17.86 -2.31
CA TRP A 42 10.44 -18.23 -1.09
C TRP A 42 11.44 -18.43 0.05
N GLN A 43 11.13 -17.83 1.20
CA GLN A 43 11.95 -17.91 2.42
C GLN A 43 11.05 -18.01 3.64
N ASP A 44 11.56 -18.59 4.71
CA ASP A 44 10.93 -18.52 6.03
C ASP A 44 11.29 -17.15 6.64
N ALA A 45 10.38 -16.18 6.52
CA ALA A 45 10.62 -14.78 6.88
C ALA A 45 10.11 -14.42 8.27
N ASP A 46 10.79 -13.46 8.89
CA ASP A 46 10.32 -12.73 10.06
C ASP A 46 9.47 -11.53 9.58
N LEU A 47 8.15 -11.64 9.71
CA LEU A 47 7.23 -10.59 9.28
C LEU A 47 7.38 -9.31 10.11
N ASN A 48 7.64 -9.40 11.42
CA ASN A 48 7.80 -8.22 12.26
C ASN A 48 9.03 -7.40 11.84
N ALA A 49 10.14 -8.06 11.55
CA ALA A 49 11.35 -7.41 11.00
C ALA A 49 11.08 -6.79 9.62
N GLY A 50 10.29 -7.47 8.76
CA GLY A 50 9.86 -6.95 7.46
C GLY A 50 9.01 -5.68 7.58
N ILE A 51 8.08 -5.64 8.55
CA ILE A 51 7.25 -4.45 8.84
C ILE A 51 8.13 -3.27 9.27
N ASP A 52 9.07 -3.47 10.20
CA ASP A 52 9.93 -2.40 10.69
C ASP A 52 10.84 -1.84 9.60
N SER A 53 11.39 -2.71 8.73
CA SER A 53 12.15 -2.30 7.56
C SER A 53 11.29 -1.45 6.61
N THR A 54 10.08 -1.89 6.33
CA THR A 54 9.14 -1.19 5.44
C THR A 54 8.66 0.13 6.04
N LEU A 55 8.41 0.18 7.34
CA LEU A 55 8.10 1.41 8.06
C LEU A 55 9.19 2.46 7.91
N SER A 56 10.46 2.05 7.95
CA SER A 56 11.59 2.96 7.76
C SER A 56 11.57 3.62 6.38
N VAL A 57 11.14 2.88 5.36
CA VAL A 57 10.96 3.40 3.98
C VAL A 57 9.75 4.34 3.90
N ALA A 58 8.62 3.94 4.51
CA ALA A 58 7.38 4.72 4.51
C ALA A 58 7.42 5.94 5.44
N TRP A 59 8.45 6.05 6.28
CA TRP A 59 8.48 7.01 7.39
C TRP A 59 8.25 8.44 6.96
N HIS A 60 8.78 8.87 5.82
CA HIS A 60 8.63 10.24 5.39
C HIS A 60 7.20 10.60 4.91
N GLU A 61 6.41 9.65 4.51
CA GLU A 61 4.98 9.82 4.24
C GLU A 61 4.16 9.92 5.54
N LEU A 62 4.60 9.20 6.58
CA LEU A 62 3.86 9.05 7.84
C LEU A 62 4.20 10.13 8.89
N LYS A 63 5.48 10.53 9.02
CA LYS A 63 6.00 11.33 10.15
C LYS A 63 5.26 12.64 10.44
N TYR A 64 4.68 13.27 9.42
CA TYR A 64 3.92 14.51 9.56
C TYR A 64 2.41 14.32 9.61
N LYS A 65 1.94 13.09 9.28
CA LYS A 65 0.54 12.73 9.10
C LYS A 65 -0.01 11.89 10.25
N ALA A 66 0.80 11.01 10.83
CA ALA A 66 0.30 10.01 11.77
C ALA A 66 1.27 9.72 12.91
N GLU A 67 0.69 9.45 14.07
CA GLU A 67 1.34 8.68 15.13
C GLU A 67 1.30 7.19 14.75
N VAL A 68 2.45 6.53 14.74
CA VAL A 68 2.53 5.09 14.41
C VAL A 68 2.58 4.28 15.70
N ARG A 69 1.58 3.43 15.91
CA ARG A 69 1.50 2.49 17.03
C ARG A 69 1.78 1.08 16.56
N ARG A 70 2.62 0.35 17.30
CA ARG A 70 3.04 -1.01 16.99
C ARG A 70 2.65 -1.92 18.15
N GLU A 71 1.90 -2.97 17.83
CA GLU A 71 1.44 -3.98 18.78
C GLU A 71 1.72 -5.37 18.15
N TYR A 72 2.99 -5.78 18.19
CA TYR A 72 3.44 -7.02 17.61
C TYR A 72 3.32 -8.17 18.60
N SER A 73 2.72 -9.27 18.14
CA SER A 73 2.82 -10.57 18.82
C SER A 73 4.11 -11.28 18.37
N GLU A 74 4.56 -12.23 19.16
CA GLU A 74 5.57 -13.17 18.72
C GLU A 74 5.00 -14.05 17.59
N LEU A 75 5.65 -14.02 16.43
CA LEU A 75 5.23 -14.78 15.25
C LEU A 75 6.23 -15.88 14.93
N PRO A 76 5.75 -17.07 14.52
CA PRO A 76 6.61 -18.03 13.87
C PRO A 76 7.11 -17.47 12.53
N ARG A 77 8.20 -18.00 11.99
CA ARG A 77 8.62 -17.67 10.64
C ARG A 77 7.57 -18.10 9.63
N VAL A 78 7.30 -17.23 8.65
CA VAL A 78 6.24 -17.43 7.67
C VAL A 78 6.86 -17.70 6.29
N PRO A 79 6.51 -18.83 5.63
CA PRO A 79 6.98 -19.10 4.28
C PRO A 79 6.36 -18.09 3.30
N CYS A 80 7.18 -17.21 2.77
CA CYS A 80 6.72 -16.17 1.84
C CYS A 80 7.88 -15.68 0.95
N MET A 81 7.57 -14.80 0.03
CA MET A 81 8.53 -13.98 -0.70
C MET A 81 8.62 -12.61 -0.02
N PRO A 82 9.63 -12.34 0.83
CA PRO A 82 9.64 -11.17 1.72
C PRO A 82 9.53 -9.84 0.99
N ALA A 83 10.19 -9.69 -0.16
CA ALA A 83 10.11 -8.47 -0.97
C ALA A 83 8.67 -8.17 -1.41
N GLN A 84 7.90 -9.18 -1.79
CA GLN A 84 6.50 -9.02 -2.19
C GLN A 84 5.60 -8.67 -1.02
N ILE A 85 5.78 -9.31 0.13
CA ILE A 85 4.99 -8.98 1.33
C ILE A 85 5.33 -7.58 1.82
N ASN A 86 6.61 -7.17 1.81
CA ASN A 86 7.02 -5.81 2.14
C ASN A 86 6.40 -4.78 1.18
N GLN A 87 6.26 -5.10 -0.11
CA GLN A 87 5.56 -4.26 -1.08
C GLN A 87 4.08 -4.07 -0.72
N VAL A 88 3.39 -5.14 -0.29
CA VAL A 88 2.01 -5.06 0.20
C VAL A 88 1.93 -4.13 1.41
N ILE A 89 2.81 -4.33 2.40
CA ILE A 89 2.86 -3.51 3.62
C ILE A 89 3.11 -2.04 3.25
N LEU A 90 4.07 -1.75 2.37
CA LEU A 90 4.37 -0.40 1.91
C LEU A 90 3.15 0.27 1.27
N ASN A 91 2.46 -0.44 0.37
CA ASN A 91 1.25 0.07 -0.28
C ASN A 91 0.16 0.43 0.73
N LEU A 92 -0.06 -0.41 1.76
CA LEU A 92 -1.05 -0.15 2.79
C LEU A 92 -0.65 1.04 3.68
N LEU A 93 0.62 1.14 4.10
CA LEU A 93 1.12 2.25 4.91
C LEU A 93 1.02 3.59 4.17
N VAL A 94 1.38 3.65 2.89
CA VAL A 94 1.26 4.85 2.06
C VAL A 94 -0.20 5.21 1.83
N ASN A 95 -1.08 4.22 1.67
CA ASN A 95 -2.52 4.49 1.56
C ASN A 95 -3.11 5.02 2.86
N ALA A 96 -2.71 4.49 4.02
CA ALA A 96 -3.08 5.01 5.33
C ALA A 96 -2.64 6.48 5.53
N ALA A 97 -1.38 6.80 5.20
CA ALA A 97 -0.87 8.17 5.24
C ALA A 97 -1.67 9.13 4.33
N HIS A 98 -2.07 8.68 3.16
CA HIS A 98 -2.88 9.48 2.23
C HIS A 98 -4.34 9.62 2.65
N ALA A 99 -4.88 8.67 3.42
CA ALA A 99 -6.25 8.73 3.93
C ALA A 99 -6.39 9.73 5.10
N ILE A 100 -5.29 10.00 5.81
CA ILE A 100 -5.23 10.97 6.91
C ILE A 100 -5.00 12.37 6.34
N GLU A 101 -5.96 13.27 6.56
CA GLU A 101 -5.92 14.64 6.01
C GLU A 101 -4.99 15.54 6.81
N GLU A 102 -5.20 15.68 8.11
CA GLU A 102 -4.37 16.54 8.98
C GLU A 102 -3.43 15.70 9.85
N ARG A 103 -3.95 15.11 10.93
CA ARG A 103 -3.20 14.28 11.85
C ARG A 103 -4.05 13.13 12.38
N GLY A 104 -3.49 11.92 12.36
CA GLY A 104 -4.20 10.73 12.80
C GLY A 104 -3.27 9.69 13.41
N VAL A 105 -3.77 8.46 13.48
CA VAL A 105 -3.05 7.31 14.03
C VAL A 105 -3.02 6.21 12.97
N VAL A 106 -1.85 5.58 12.81
CA VAL A 106 -1.70 4.32 12.08
C VAL A 106 -1.29 3.26 13.08
N SER A 107 -2.13 2.25 13.28
CA SER A 107 -1.85 1.12 14.17
C SER A 107 -1.48 -0.10 13.36
N ILE A 108 -0.41 -0.78 13.76
CA ILE A 108 0.05 -2.01 13.12
C ILE A 108 0.05 -3.10 14.17
N ARG A 109 -0.72 -4.14 13.92
CA ARG A 109 -0.82 -5.31 14.81
C ARG A 109 -0.46 -6.57 14.06
N THR A 110 0.13 -7.52 14.76
CA THR A 110 0.43 -8.84 14.22
C THR A 110 -0.03 -9.94 15.18
N GLY A 111 -0.31 -11.11 14.64
CA GLY A 111 -0.67 -12.27 15.44
C GLY A 111 -0.76 -13.53 14.59
N HIS A 112 -1.04 -14.66 15.24
CA HIS A 112 -1.25 -15.95 14.59
C HIS A 112 -2.20 -16.83 15.41
N ASP A 113 -2.79 -17.84 14.76
CA ASP A 113 -3.66 -18.84 15.38
C ASP A 113 -3.06 -20.26 15.36
N GLY A 114 -1.77 -20.38 14.97
CA GLY A 114 -1.07 -21.67 14.81
C GLY A 114 -1.21 -22.30 13.42
N GLN A 115 -2.11 -21.80 12.56
CA GLN A 115 -2.24 -22.22 11.16
C GLN A 115 -1.93 -21.07 10.20
N GLN A 116 -2.28 -19.86 10.59
CA GLN A 116 -2.12 -18.64 9.82
C GLN A 116 -1.49 -17.54 10.67
N ALA A 117 -0.66 -16.71 10.07
CA ALA A 117 -0.21 -15.45 10.62
C ALA A 117 -0.96 -14.29 9.95
N TRP A 118 -1.14 -13.20 10.67
CA TRP A 118 -1.80 -12.02 10.12
C TRP A 118 -1.05 -10.73 10.49
N ILE A 119 -1.15 -9.77 9.59
CA ILE A 119 -0.70 -8.38 9.76
C ILE A 119 -1.94 -7.50 9.58
N GLU A 120 -2.23 -6.65 10.53
CA GLU A 120 -3.34 -5.71 10.50
C GLU A 120 -2.80 -4.29 10.54
N ILE A 121 -3.21 -3.46 9.57
CA ILE A 121 -2.87 -2.04 9.46
C ILE A 121 -4.17 -1.26 9.49
N SER A 122 -4.34 -0.43 10.52
CA SER A 122 -5.52 0.42 10.71
C SER A 122 -5.12 1.88 10.67
N ASP A 123 -5.91 2.71 10.01
CA ASP A 123 -5.78 4.17 9.98
C ASP A 123 -7.02 4.85 10.55
N THR A 124 -6.86 6.07 11.03
CA THR A 124 -7.96 6.95 11.47
C THR A 124 -8.27 8.03 10.41
N GLY A 125 -8.08 7.70 9.14
CA GLY A 125 -8.30 8.59 8.03
C GLY A 125 -9.78 8.75 7.67
N LYS A 126 -10.05 9.28 6.46
CA LYS A 126 -11.40 9.57 5.97
C LYS A 126 -12.28 8.33 5.73
N GLY A 127 -11.70 7.13 5.72
CA GLY A 127 -12.43 5.91 5.42
C GLY A 127 -12.96 5.85 3.99
N MET A 128 -13.82 4.85 3.74
CA MET A 128 -14.38 4.57 2.42
C MET A 128 -15.87 4.29 2.49
N ALA A 129 -16.61 4.79 1.49
CA ALA A 129 -18.01 4.45 1.30
C ALA A 129 -18.17 2.99 0.82
N PRO A 130 -19.32 2.32 1.07
CA PRO A 130 -19.53 0.92 0.67
C PRO A 130 -19.34 0.65 -0.82
N GLU A 131 -19.67 1.61 -1.67
CA GLU A 131 -19.49 1.52 -3.13
C GLU A 131 -18.02 1.52 -3.51
N THR A 132 -17.20 2.33 -2.84
CA THR A 132 -15.75 2.36 -3.00
C THR A 132 -15.14 1.04 -2.53
N LEU A 133 -15.56 0.57 -1.35
CA LEU A 133 -15.04 -0.66 -0.73
C LEU A 133 -15.18 -1.89 -1.65
N LYS A 134 -16.25 -1.97 -2.44
CA LYS A 134 -16.47 -3.06 -3.39
C LYS A 134 -15.48 -3.07 -4.56
N ARG A 135 -14.87 -1.93 -4.84
CA ARG A 135 -14.05 -1.71 -6.04
C ARG A 135 -12.56 -1.49 -5.80
N ILE A 136 -12.14 -1.39 -4.52
CA ILE A 136 -10.75 -1.02 -4.18
C ILE A 136 -9.68 -1.95 -4.75
N PHE A 137 -10.04 -3.19 -5.08
CA PHE A 137 -9.14 -4.18 -5.68
C PHE A 137 -9.24 -4.24 -7.22
N GLU A 138 -10.13 -3.44 -7.84
CA GLU A 138 -10.18 -3.33 -9.30
C GLU A 138 -8.92 -2.59 -9.80
N PRO A 139 -8.20 -3.11 -10.79
CA PRO A 139 -7.07 -2.41 -11.40
C PRO A 139 -7.48 -1.02 -11.91
N PHE A 140 -6.60 -0.04 -11.71
CA PHE A 140 -6.79 1.37 -12.09
C PHE A 140 -7.90 2.11 -11.35
N TYR A 141 -8.62 1.48 -10.43
CA TYR A 141 -9.60 2.17 -9.61
C TYR A 141 -8.93 3.06 -8.56
N THR A 142 -9.27 4.34 -8.54
CA THR A 142 -8.77 5.31 -7.57
C THR A 142 -9.79 6.42 -7.30
N THR A 143 -9.88 6.84 -6.04
CA THR A 143 -10.63 8.02 -5.61
C THR A 143 -9.75 9.27 -5.48
N LYS A 144 -8.44 9.14 -5.75
CA LYS A 144 -7.49 10.25 -5.72
C LYS A 144 -7.61 11.10 -6.99
N PRO A 145 -7.33 12.41 -6.93
CA PRO A 145 -7.30 13.27 -8.11
C PRO A 145 -6.40 12.71 -9.21
N VAL A 146 -6.70 13.09 -10.45
CA VAL A 146 -5.91 12.70 -11.62
C VAL A 146 -4.42 13.03 -11.39
N GLY A 147 -3.55 12.02 -11.56
CA GLY A 147 -2.10 12.14 -11.32
C GLY A 147 -1.62 11.77 -9.92
N LYS A 148 -2.49 11.72 -8.91
CA LYS A 148 -2.09 11.40 -7.52
C LYS A 148 -2.31 9.93 -7.11
N GLY A 149 -2.92 9.13 -7.97
CA GLY A 149 -3.13 7.70 -7.72
C GLY A 149 -3.08 6.91 -9.03
N THR A 150 -2.37 5.80 -9.05
CA THR A 150 -2.32 4.88 -10.21
C THR A 150 -3.47 3.87 -10.20
N GLY A 151 -4.11 3.65 -9.05
CA GLY A 151 -5.13 2.62 -8.87
C GLY A 151 -4.60 1.18 -8.95
N LEU A 152 -3.27 0.98 -8.95
CA LEU A 152 -2.64 -0.35 -9.07
C LEU A 152 -2.17 -0.93 -7.73
N GLY A 153 -1.96 -0.11 -6.69
CA GLY A 153 -1.36 -0.57 -5.45
C GLY A 153 -2.17 -1.66 -4.74
N LEU A 154 -3.49 -1.48 -4.57
CA LEU A 154 -4.33 -2.45 -3.87
C LEU A 154 -4.62 -3.70 -4.72
N SER A 155 -4.80 -3.58 -6.03
CA SER A 155 -4.95 -4.75 -6.92
C SER A 155 -3.69 -5.61 -6.90
N LEU A 156 -2.50 -5.00 -7.02
CA LEU A 156 -1.22 -5.71 -6.89
C LEU A 156 -1.08 -6.37 -5.50
N SER A 157 -1.46 -5.66 -4.43
CA SER A 157 -1.44 -6.23 -3.08
C SER A 157 -2.32 -7.47 -2.96
N TYR A 158 -3.51 -7.44 -3.57
CA TYR A 158 -4.42 -8.57 -3.61
C TYR A 158 -3.81 -9.77 -4.34
N ASP A 159 -3.23 -9.55 -5.53
CA ASP A 159 -2.61 -10.61 -6.33
C ASP A 159 -1.40 -11.23 -5.62
N ILE A 160 -0.55 -10.41 -5.00
CA ILE A 160 0.58 -10.88 -4.19
C ILE A 160 0.10 -11.79 -3.06
N VAL A 161 -0.87 -11.35 -2.27
CA VAL A 161 -1.37 -12.13 -1.13
C VAL A 161 -2.04 -13.42 -1.60
N LYS A 162 -2.79 -13.39 -2.70
CA LYS A 162 -3.36 -14.59 -3.33
C LYS A 162 -2.29 -15.57 -3.81
N LYS A 163 -1.22 -15.09 -4.42
CA LYS A 163 -0.06 -15.92 -4.83
C LYS A 163 0.58 -16.65 -3.63
N HIS A 164 0.50 -16.06 -2.43
CA HIS A 164 0.97 -16.67 -1.18
C HIS A 164 -0.05 -17.63 -0.53
N GLY A 165 -1.21 -17.88 -1.17
CA GLY A 165 -2.29 -18.68 -0.59
C GLY A 165 -3.02 -17.98 0.56
N GLY A 166 -2.83 -16.67 0.69
CA GLY A 166 -3.42 -15.84 1.73
C GLY A 166 -4.70 -15.13 1.29
N GLN A 167 -5.15 -14.23 2.15
CA GLN A 167 -6.29 -13.35 1.87
C GLN A 167 -6.07 -11.95 2.46
N ILE A 168 -6.72 -10.93 1.85
CA ILE A 168 -6.82 -9.58 2.41
C ILE A 168 -8.26 -9.36 2.81
N GLU A 169 -8.45 -9.03 4.08
CA GLU A 169 -9.72 -8.58 4.64
C GLU A 169 -9.68 -7.07 4.79
N VAL A 170 -10.81 -6.40 4.59
CA VAL A 170 -10.92 -4.95 4.71
C VAL A 170 -12.20 -4.56 5.40
N SER A 171 -12.09 -3.63 6.34
CA SER A 171 -13.21 -2.95 7.00
C SER A 171 -12.96 -1.46 6.94
N SER A 172 -13.97 -0.68 6.57
CA SER A 172 -13.86 0.78 6.49
C SER A 172 -15.23 1.43 6.63
N GLU A 173 -15.26 2.56 7.33
CA GLU A 173 -16.44 3.41 7.46
C GLU A 173 -16.05 4.86 7.17
N PRO A 174 -16.88 5.64 6.42
CA PRO A 174 -16.61 7.05 6.20
C PRO A 174 -16.42 7.82 7.51
N GLY A 175 -15.32 8.58 7.60
CA GLY A 175 -14.98 9.39 8.77
C GLY A 175 -14.38 8.60 9.96
N ARG A 176 -14.23 7.27 9.87
CA ARG A 176 -13.67 6.44 10.94
C ARG A 176 -12.36 5.75 10.58
N GLY A 177 -11.98 5.83 9.31
CA GLY A 177 -10.76 5.21 8.81
C GLY A 177 -10.97 3.83 8.20
N SER A 178 -9.87 3.12 8.00
CA SER A 178 -9.87 1.80 7.37
C SER A 178 -8.97 0.84 8.13
N THR A 179 -9.30 -0.43 8.06
CA THR A 179 -8.49 -1.54 8.58
C THR A 179 -8.30 -2.56 7.48
N PHE A 180 -7.04 -2.86 7.17
CA PHE A 180 -6.64 -3.92 6.26
C PHE A 180 -5.94 -5.01 7.03
N ARG A 181 -6.37 -6.26 6.87
CA ARG A 181 -5.77 -7.44 7.47
C ARG A 181 -5.28 -8.38 6.37
N ILE A 182 -3.97 -8.62 6.35
CA ILE A 182 -3.32 -9.61 5.50
C ILE A 182 -3.23 -10.89 6.30
N VAL A 183 -3.73 -11.99 5.76
CA VAL A 183 -3.65 -13.33 6.38
C VAL A 183 -2.79 -14.22 5.49
N LEU A 184 -1.78 -14.87 6.05
CA LEU A 184 -0.84 -15.74 5.35
C LEU A 184 -0.78 -17.12 6.02
N PRO A 185 -0.78 -18.22 5.26
CA PRO A 185 -0.65 -19.55 5.84
C PRO A 185 0.75 -19.77 6.41
N LEU A 186 0.85 -20.44 7.58
CA LEU A 186 2.11 -20.85 8.19
C LEU A 186 2.74 -22.08 7.51
N LYS A 187 2.00 -22.72 6.62
CA LYS A 187 2.50 -23.83 5.80
C LYS A 187 2.22 -23.51 4.33
N ARG A 188 3.24 -23.62 3.50
CA ARG A 188 3.04 -23.49 2.06
C ARG A 188 2.10 -24.60 1.57
N ALA A 189 1.06 -24.24 0.82
CA ALA A 189 0.26 -25.25 0.11
C ALA A 189 1.21 -26.04 -0.81
N ALA A 190 1.12 -27.36 -0.75
CA ALA A 190 1.83 -28.18 -1.73
C ALA A 190 1.33 -27.83 -3.12
N ALA A 191 2.27 -27.55 -4.04
CA ALA A 191 1.96 -27.23 -5.43
C ALA A 191 1.43 -28.46 -6.16
#